data_1e507342971eada24908836c30de809b
#
_entry.id   1e507342971eada24908836c30de809b
#
_cell.length_a   1.000
_cell.length_b   1.000
_cell.length_c   1.000
_cell.angle_alpha   90.00
_cell.angle_beta   90.00
_cell.angle_gamma   90.00
#
_symmetry.space_group_name_H-M   'P 1'
#
loop_
_entity.id
_entity.type
_entity.pdbx_description
1 polymer ?
#
loop_
_entity_poly.entity_id
_entity_poly.type
_entity_poly.pdbx_seq_one_letter_code
_entity_poly.pdbx_strand_id
1 'polypeptide(L)'
;LIVNFSNLEIHYILGNHDCITKFTESLKKLSSKHKSLKIHGTQLQIDRLLFLHGECTNWKMDESDLIRFRHAWSQKKMSPRSHALLYDAMDKLGVSKGFHNCYYPKPVTVKRVAYHLDKILPNWREKIDHCYFGHTHLAFQNYSLDGVHFHNTGSGIRGMEFLPLNFSINSSPNNK
;
A
#
# COMPACT_ATOMS: atom_id res chain seq x y z
N LEU A 1 16.34 13.31 -2.51
CA LEU A 1 15.30 13.26 -3.59
C LEU A 1 14.46 14.55 -3.58
N ILE A 2 13.78 14.88 -2.50
CA ILE A 2 12.89 16.06 -2.41
C ILE A 2 13.61 17.38 -2.75
N VAL A 3 14.88 17.51 -2.39
CA VAL A 3 15.66 18.74 -2.59
C VAL A 3 16.12 18.91 -4.04
N ASN A 4 16.30 17.81 -4.79
CA ASN A 4 16.90 17.83 -6.13
C ASN A 4 15.87 17.89 -7.27
N PHE A 5 14.57 17.77 -6.97
CA PHE A 5 13.51 17.72 -7.96
C PHE A 5 12.37 18.67 -7.57
N SER A 6 12.50 19.94 -7.92
CA SER A 6 11.54 20.99 -7.57
C SER A 6 10.12 20.76 -8.11
N ASN A 7 9.99 19.99 -9.19
CA ASN A 7 8.70 19.69 -9.84
C ASN A 7 8.14 18.31 -9.48
N LEU A 8 8.80 17.56 -8.59
CA LEU A 8 8.33 16.25 -8.16
C LEU A 8 7.35 16.39 -7.00
N GLU A 9 6.15 15.86 -7.17
CA GLU A 9 5.20 15.64 -6.09
C GLU A 9 5.36 14.22 -5.54
N ILE A 10 5.53 14.10 -4.22
CA ILE A 10 5.67 12.82 -3.53
C ILE A 10 4.43 12.59 -2.69
N HIS A 11 3.70 11.54 -2.98
CA HIS A 11 2.55 11.11 -2.20
C HIS A 11 2.92 9.90 -1.34
N TYR A 12 2.81 10.08 -0.02
CA TYR A 12 3.10 9.03 0.95
C TYR A 12 1.80 8.51 1.56
N ILE A 13 1.50 7.25 1.33
CA ILE A 13 0.32 6.59 1.91
C ILE A 13 0.77 5.81 3.14
N LEU A 14 0.18 6.13 4.30
CA LEU A 14 0.52 5.47 5.56
C LEU A 14 0.11 4.00 5.55
N GLY A 15 1.03 3.14 6.00
CA GLY A 15 0.78 1.73 6.26
C GLY A 15 0.73 1.40 7.75
N ASN A 16 0.48 0.12 8.07
CA ASN A 16 0.41 -0.34 9.45
C ASN A 16 1.71 -0.15 10.24
N HIS A 17 2.87 -0.25 9.58
CA HIS A 17 4.17 0.02 10.21
C HIS A 17 4.43 1.50 10.48
N ASP A 18 3.73 2.38 9.79
CA ASP A 18 3.91 3.83 9.85
C ASP A 18 2.98 4.51 10.88
N CYS A 19 2.11 3.72 11.54
CA CYS A 19 1.13 4.23 12.51
C CYS A 19 1.75 4.61 13.87
N ILE A 20 3.05 4.45 14.04
CA ILE A 20 3.77 4.82 15.26
C ILE A 20 3.78 6.36 15.39
N THR A 21 3.30 6.88 16.52
CA THR A 21 3.12 8.33 16.76
C THR A 21 4.37 9.15 16.45
N LYS A 22 5.55 8.71 16.91
CA LYS A 22 6.83 9.41 16.64
C LYS A 22 7.15 9.51 15.15
N PHE A 23 6.84 8.45 14.38
CA PHE A 23 7.07 8.46 12.94
C PHE A 23 6.11 9.41 12.23
N THR A 24 4.81 9.34 12.53
CA THR A 24 3.81 10.20 11.93
C THR A 24 4.03 11.68 12.25
N GLU A 25 4.46 12.02 13.46
CA GLU A 25 4.85 13.38 13.83
C GLU A 25 6.07 13.87 13.06
N SER A 26 7.09 13.02 12.91
CA SER A 26 8.30 13.35 12.14
C SER A 26 7.97 13.54 10.66
N LEU A 27 7.11 12.70 10.10
CA LEU A 27 6.65 12.79 8.72
C LEU A 27 5.84 14.08 8.49
N LYS A 28 4.96 14.47 9.42
CA LYS A 28 4.21 15.72 9.39
C LYS A 28 5.15 16.95 9.43
N LYS A 29 6.17 16.92 10.29
CA LYS A 29 7.21 17.98 10.33
C LYS A 29 7.98 18.07 9.01
N LEU A 30 8.26 16.94 8.37
CA LEU A 30 8.92 16.93 7.07
C LEU A 30 8.02 17.51 5.98
N SER A 31 6.75 17.10 5.93
CA SER A 31 5.75 17.62 4.99
C SER A 31 5.51 19.12 5.16
N SER A 32 5.53 19.66 6.38
CA SER A 32 5.40 21.09 6.60
C SER A 32 6.58 21.91 6.06
N LYS A 33 7.78 21.31 5.98
CA LYS A 33 8.99 21.92 5.40
C LYS A 33 9.06 21.77 3.87
N HIS A 34 8.47 20.73 3.32
CA HIS A 34 8.54 20.38 1.91
C HIS A 34 7.14 20.22 1.32
N LYS A 35 6.62 21.27 0.69
CA LYS A 35 5.27 21.32 0.11
C LYS A 35 5.01 20.24 -0.95
N SER A 36 6.07 19.73 -1.57
CA SER A 36 6.02 18.63 -2.54
C SER A 36 5.74 17.26 -1.90
N LEU A 37 5.84 17.11 -0.56
CA LEU A 37 5.51 15.89 0.15
C LEU A 37 4.10 15.98 0.72
N LYS A 38 3.22 15.13 0.20
CA LYS A 38 1.82 15.00 0.65
C LYS A 38 1.63 13.67 1.36
N ILE A 39 0.96 13.71 2.52
CA ILE A 39 0.72 12.52 3.35
C ILE A 39 -0.75 12.15 3.26
N HIS A 40 -1.01 10.88 2.98
CA HIS A 40 -2.36 10.31 2.89
C HIS A 40 -2.56 9.25 3.97
N GLY A 41 -3.75 9.21 4.56
CA GLY A 41 -4.08 8.26 5.64
C GLY A 41 -4.18 6.83 5.13
N THR A 42 -5.27 6.52 4.45
CA THR A 42 -5.60 5.14 4.03
C THR A 42 -5.44 4.91 2.55
N GLN A 43 -5.72 5.92 1.74
CA GLN A 43 -5.76 5.82 0.29
C GLN A 43 -5.54 7.17 -0.40
N LEU A 44 -5.21 7.12 -1.67
CA LEU A 44 -5.11 8.25 -2.58
C LEU A 44 -5.76 7.87 -3.91
N GLN A 45 -6.65 8.70 -4.42
CA GLN A 45 -7.14 8.59 -5.80
C GLN A 45 -6.60 9.73 -6.64
N ILE A 46 -6.07 9.40 -7.81
CA ILE A 46 -5.65 10.34 -8.86
C ILE A 46 -6.35 9.90 -10.14
N ASP A 47 -7.26 10.71 -10.64
CA ASP A 47 -8.13 10.35 -11.76
C ASP A 47 -8.81 8.99 -11.55
N ARG A 48 -8.54 8.02 -12.41
CA ARG A 48 -9.07 6.65 -12.34
C ARG A 48 -8.09 5.64 -11.72
N LEU A 49 -7.04 6.15 -11.05
CA LEU A 49 -6.04 5.35 -10.35
C LEU A 49 -6.25 5.44 -8.85
N LEU A 50 -6.36 4.32 -8.17
CA LEU A 50 -6.49 4.24 -6.72
C LEU A 50 -5.24 3.59 -6.12
N PHE A 51 -4.73 4.20 -5.07
CA PHE A 51 -3.57 3.73 -4.33
C PHE A 51 -3.95 3.53 -2.86
N LEU A 52 -3.56 2.40 -2.29
CA LEU A 52 -3.75 2.10 -0.85
C LEU A 52 -2.56 1.26 -0.34
N HIS A 53 -2.34 1.26 0.98
CA HIS A 53 -1.27 0.42 1.52
C HIS A 53 -1.60 -1.07 1.39
N GLY A 54 -2.81 -1.51 1.73
CA GLY A 54 -3.27 -2.86 1.48
C GLY A 54 -3.49 -3.75 2.71
N GLU A 55 -3.54 -3.22 3.93
CA GLU A 55 -3.81 -3.99 5.16
C GLU A 55 -5.14 -4.76 5.11
N CYS A 56 -6.10 -4.24 4.35
CA CYS A 56 -7.39 -4.90 4.10
C CYS A 56 -7.27 -6.26 3.40
N THR A 57 -6.06 -6.64 2.98
CA THR A 57 -5.77 -7.98 2.44
C THR A 57 -5.62 -9.06 3.50
N ASN A 58 -5.42 -8.71 4.79
CA ASN A 58 -5.30 -9.69 5.88
C ASN A 58 -6.60 -10.49 6.07
N TRP A 59 -7.73 -9.80 6.09
CA TRP A 59 -9.09 -10.37 6.09
C TRP A 59 -10.07 -9.37 5.50
N LYS A 60 -11.36 -9.70 5.42
CA LYS A 60 -12.40 -8.75 4.99
C LYS A 60 -12.52 -7.64 6.04
N MET A 61 -12.06 -6.45 5.71
CA MET A 61 -12.08 -5.26 6.58
C MET A 61 -13.00 -4.19 6.02
N ASP A 62 -13.81 -3.59 6.87
CA ASP A 62 -14.37 -2.27 6.64
C ASP A 62 -13.43 -1.16 7.15
N GLU A 63 -13.87 0.09 7.14
CA GLU A 63 -13.07 1.22 7.61
C GLU A 63 -12.77 1.13 9.12
N SER A 64 -13.75 0.72 9.91
CA SER A 64 -13.61 0.60 11.38
C SER A 64 -12.62 -0.50 11.75
N ASP A 65 -12.63 -1.61 11.01
CA ASP A 65 -11.65 -2.70 11.16
C ASP A 65 -10.24 -2.23 10.85
N LEU A 66 -10.07 -1.48 9.76
CA LEU A 66 -8.77 -0.93 9.36
C LEU A 66 -8.22 0.03 10.43
N ILE A 67 -9.05 0.90 10.97
CA ILE A 67 -8.68 1.83 12.05
C ILE A 67 -8.26 1.05 13.30
N ARG A 68 -9.04 0.05 13.72
CA ARG A 68 -8.70 -0.80 14.87
C ARG A 68 -7.39 -1.56 14.67
N PHE A 69 -7.20 -2.11 13.48
CA PHE A 69 -5.96 -2.81 13.13
C PHE A 69 -4.74 -1.89 13.23
N ARG A 70 -4.80 -0.68 12.66
CA ARG A 70 -3.73 0.31 12.74
C ARG A 70 -3.48 0.78 14.17
N HIS A 71 -4.53 1.00 14.94
CA HIS A 71 -4.39 1.35 16.36
C HIS A 71 -3.66 0.24 17.13
N ALA A 72 -4.02 -1.03 16.94
CA ALA A 72 -3.32 -2.15 17.55
C ALA A 72 -1.83 -2.20 17.17
N TRP A 73 -1.51 -1.87 15.90
CA TRP A 73 -0.12 -1.78 15.44
C TRP A 73 0.64 -0.61 16.08
N SER A 74 0.00 0.53 16.26
CA SER A 74 0.62 1.71 16.89
C SER A 74 1.04 1.46 18.36
N GLN A 75 0.38 0.53 19.01
CA GLN A 75 0.67 0.13 20.42
C GLN A 75 1.73 -0.99 20.52
N LYS A 76 2.14 -1.59 19.39
CA LYS A 76 3.15 -2.65 19.41
C LYS A 76 4.50 -2.09 19.87
N LYS A 77 5.08 -2.73 20.88
CA LYS A 77 6.47 -2.48 21.26
C LYS A 77 7.40 -3.01 20.15
N MET A 78 8.53 -2.36 19.94
CA MET A 78 9.55 -2.84 19.01
C MET A 78 9.95 -4.29 19.38
N SER A 79 9.95 -5.14 18.36
CA SER A 79 10.39 -6.53 18.54
C SER A 79 11.85 -6.59 18.96
N PRO A 80 12.25 -7.55 19.84
CA PRO A 80 13.65 -7.77 20.19
C PRO A 80 14.52 -8.01 18.95
N ARG A 81 15.80 -7.62 19.01
CA ARG A 81 16.77 -7.86 17.90
C ARG A 81 16.85 -9.33 17.47
N SER A 82 16.60 -10.27 18.37
CA SER A 82 16.54 -11.71 18.07
C SER A 82 15.49 -12.06 17.01
N HIS A 83 14.34 -11.37 17.01
CA HIS A 83 13.30 -11.57 16.00
C HIS A 83 13.77 -11.08 14.61
N ALA A 84 14.51 -9.97 14.55
CA ALA A 84 15.06 -9.47 13.29
C ALA A 84 16.05 -10.46 12.67
N LEU A 85 16.89 -11.12 13.50
CA LEU A 85 17.81 -12.16 13.04
C LEU A 85 17.08 -13.40 12.53
N LEU A 86 16.00 -13.80 13.19
CA LEU A 86 15.17 -14.92 12.75
C LEU A 86 14.50 -14.63 11.39
N TYR A 87 13.94 -13.42 11.23
CA TYR A 87 13.37 -13.00 9.95
C TYR A 87 14.44 -12.98 8.84
N ASP A 88 15.62 -12.44 9.09
CA ASP A 88 16.73 -12.42 8.11
C ASP A 88 17.14 -13.85 7.70
N ALA A 89 17.17 -14.80 8.63
CA ALA A 89 17.42 -16.20 8.33
C ALA A 89 16.31 -16.83 7.48
N MET A 90 15.04 -16.59 7.81
CA MET A 90 13.90 -17.08 7.05
C MET A 90 13.88 -16.51 5.63
N ASP A 91 14.22 -15.24 5.47
CA ASP A 91 14.32 -14.58 4.15
C ASP A 91 15.43 -15.18 3.30
N LYS A 92 16.61 -15.44 3.89
CA LYS A 92 17.73 -16.10 3.21
C LYS A 92 17.40 -17.52 2.73
N LEU A 93 16.54 -18.23 3.45
CA LEU A 93 16.10 -19.58 3.10
C LEU A 93 14.91 -19.59 2.12
N GLY A 94 14.37 -18.42 1.75
CA GLY A 94 13.20 -18.31 0.87
C GLY A 94 11.88 -18.74 1.52
N VAL A 95 11.86 -19.03 2.81
CA VAL A 95 10.67 -19.45 3.57
C VAL A 95 9.63 -18.35 3.61
N SER A 96 10.05 -17.09 3.72
CA SER A 96 9.18 -15.92 3.73
C SER A 96 8.33 -15.84 2.45
N LYS A 97 8.92 -16.07 1.27
CA LYS A 97 8.20 -16.06 0.00
C LYS A 97 7.13 -17.15 -0.06
N GLY A 98 7.47 -18.38 0.38
CA GLY A 98 6.51 -19.49 0.47
C GLY A 98 5.34 -19.17 1.39
N PHE A 99 5.62 -18.64 2.57
CA PHE A 99 4.60 -18.22 3.55
C PHE A 99 3.67 -17.15 2.97
N HIS A 100 4.22 -16.09 2.35
CA HIS A 100 3.41 -15.03 1.74
C HIS A 100 2.52 -15.55 0.61
N ASN A 101 3.02 -16.44 -0.24
CA ASN A 101 2.22 -17.06 -1.30
C ASN A 101 1.05 -17.88 -0.77
N CYS A 102 1.25 -18.62 0.32
CA CYS A 102 0.19 -19.41 0.96
C CYS A 102 -0.82 -18.52 1.70
N TYR A 103 -0.36 -17.48 2.37
CA TYR A 103 -1.22 -16.63 3.20
C TYR A 103 -1.99 -15.59 2.37
N TYR A 104 -1.39 -15.11 1.26
CA TYR A 104 -1.96 -14.09 0.39
C TYR A 104 -2.14 -14.58 -1.07
N PRO A 105 -2.94 -15.61 -1.35
CA PRO A 105 -3.22 -15.98 -2.73
C PRO A 105 -3.83 -14.79 -3.49
N LYS A 106 -3.31 -14.48 -4.69
CA LYS A 106 -3.74 -13.32 -5.49
C LYS A 106 -5.26 -13.15 -5.59
N PRO A 107 -6.05 -14.21 -5.93
CA PRO A 107 -7.50 -14.05 -6.04
C PRO A 107 -8.18 -13.67 -4.73
N VAL A 108 -7.69 -14.23 -3.61
CA VAL A 108 -8.24 -13.95 -2.27
C VAL A 108 -7.90 -12.53 -1.85
N THR A 109 -6.66 -12.12 -2.08
CA THR A 109 -6.16 -10.79 -1.79
C THR A 109 -6.96 -9.71 -2.52
N VAL A 110 -7.12 -9.86 -3.84
CA VAL A 110 -7.89 -8.91 -4.65
C VAL A 110 -9.36 -8.86 -4.23
N LYS A 111 -9.99 -10.00 -3.95
CA LYS A 111 -11.37 -10.02 -3.42
C LYS A 111 -11.52 -9.32 -2.06
N ARG A 112 -10.50 -9.38 -1.21
CA ARG A 112 -10.51 -8.65 0.08
C ARG A 112 -10.37 -7.14 -0.12
N VAL A 113 -9.52 -6.71 -1.06
CA VAL A 113 -9.44 -5.29 -1.46
C VAL A 113 -10.78 -4.83 -2.02
N ALA A 114 -11.36 -5.56 -2.97
CA ALA A 114 -12.67 -5.24 -3.54
C ALA A 114 -13.76 -5.13 -2.47
N TYR A 115 -13.80 -6.07 -1.51
CA TYR A 115 -14.72 -6.00 -0.37
C TYR A 115 -14.55 -4.71 0.45
N HIS A 116 -13.30 -4.34 0.73
CA HIS A 116 -13.01 -3.09 1.45
C HIS A 116 -13.51 -1.88 0.68
N LEU A 117 -13.23 -1.82 -0.64
CA LEU A 117 -13.68 -0.74 -1.51
C LEU A 117 -15.22 -0.66 -1.59
N ASP A 118 -15.92 -1.79 -1.60
CA ASP A 118 -17.39 -1.83 -1.54
C ASP A 118 -17.95 -1.16 -0.27
N LYS A 119 -17.18 -1.11 0.81
CA LYS A 119 -17.59 -0.49 2.09
C LYS A 119 -17.26 0.99 2.18
N ILE A 120 -16.16 1.44 1.56
CA ILE A 120 -15.64 2.80 1.77
C ILE A 120 -15.84 3.72 0.57
N LEU A 121 -16.01 3.20 -0.64
CA LEU A 121 -16.05 3.97 -1.88
C LEU A 121 -17.23 3.55 -2.77
N PRO A 122 -18.40 4.16 -2.63
CA PRO A 122 -19.56 3.82 -3.46
C PRO A 122 -19.26 3.96 -4.96
N ASN A 123 -19.70 2.98 -5.75
CA ASN A 123 -19.54 2.93 -7.20
C ASN A 123 -18.07 3.02 -7.67
N TRP A 124 -17.14 2.48 -6.88
CA TRP A 124 -15.70 2.55 -7.20
C TRP A 124 -15.36 1.88 -8.54
N ARG A 125 -16.09 0.83 -8.94
CA ARG A 125 -15.88 0.13 -10.21
C ARG A 125 -16.09 1.02 -11.43
N GLU A 126 -16.94 2.03 -11.32
CA GLU A 126 -17.19 2.99 -12.40
C GLU A 126 -16.15 4.13 -12.43
N LYS A 127 -15.47 4.36 -11.28
CA LYS A 127 -14.56 5.48 -11.07
C LYS A 127 -13.08 5.09 -11.18
N ILE A 128 -12.76 3.81 -11.06
CA ILE A 128 -11.39 3.29 -10.96
C ILE A 128 -11.13 2.30 -12.08
N ASP A 129 -10.06 2.49 -12.82
CA ASP A 129 -9.57 1.53 -13.82
C ASP A 129 -8.43 0.66 -13.22
N HIS A 130 -7.58 1.28 -12.38
CA HIS A 130 -6.43 0.61 -11.80
C HIS A 130 -6.37 0.83 -10.29
N CYS A 131 -6.17 -0.24 -9.54
CA CYS A 131 -5.97 -0.22 -8.10
C CYS A 131 -4.59 -0.77 -7.74
N TYR A 132 -3.77 0.06 -7.10
CA TYR A 132 -2.41 -0.24 -6.69
C TYR A 132 -2.36 -0.42 -5.18
N PHE A 133 -1.78 -1.53 -4.72
CA PHE A 133 -1.61 -1.77 -3.29
C PHE A 133 -0.34 -2.57 -3.00
N GLY A 134 0.11 -2.56 -1.76
CA GLY A 134 1.28 -3.27 -1.25
C GLY A 134 0.92 -4.30 -0.20
N HIS A 135 1.57 -4.25 0.96
CA HIS A 135 1.35 -5.01 2.19
C HIS A 135 1.62 -6.52 2.11
N THR A 136 1.18 -7.20 1.05
CA THR A 136 1.34 -8.65 0.92
C THR A 136 2.74 -9.08 0.51
N HIS A 137 3.58 -8.14 0.08
CA HIS A 137 4.93 -8.35 -0.43
C HIS A 137 5.02 -9.24 -1.69
N LEU A 138 3.91 -9.56 -2.32
CA LEU A 138 3.85 -10.39 -3.53
C LEU A 138 3.63 -9.50 -4.75
N ALA A 139 4.63 -9.43 -5.62
CA ALA A 139 4.53 -8.64 -6.84
C ALA A 139 3.59 -9.28 -7.86
N PHE A 140 2.72 -8.49 -8.45
CA PHE A 140 1.92 -8.85 -9.63
C PHE A 140 1.33 -7.61 -10.32
N GLN A 141 0.97 -7.78 -11.58
CA GLN A 141 0.37 -6.73 -12.38
C GLN A 141 -0.87 -7.27 -13.12
N ASN A 142 -1.79 -6.36 -13.45
CA ASN A 142 -2.95 -6.60 -14.32
C ASN A 142 -3.85 -7.77 -13.91
N TYR A 143 -4.04 -8.00 -12.60
CA TYR A 143 -5.05 -8.94 -12.17
C TYR A 143 -6.43 -8.29 -12.30
N SER A 144 -7.25 -8.79 -13.23
CA SER A 144 -8.57 -8.20 -13.51
C SER A 144 -9.64 -8.81 -12.60
N LEU A 145 -10.46 -7.94 -11.99
CA LEU A 145 -11.69 -8.30 -11.28
C LEU A 145 -12.73 -7.20 -11.52
N ASP A 146 -13.91 -7.57 -11.99
CA ASP A 146 -15.06 -6.66 -12.22
C ASP A 146 -14.70 -5.44 -13.09
N GLY A 147 -13.84 -5.62 -14.10
CA GLY A 147 -13.42 -4.55 -15.02
C GLY A 147 -12.30 -3.66 -14.49
N VAL A 148 -11.86 -3.83 -13.25
CA VAL A 148 -10.75 -3.08 -12.63
C VAL A 148 -9.48 -3.93 -12.61
N HIS A 149 -8.34 -3.31 -12.90
CA HIS A 149 -7.02 -3.94 -12.87
C HIS A 149 -6.31 -3.69 -11.54
N PHE A 150 -5.93 -4.77 -10.87
CA PHE A 150 -5.24 -4.73 -9.58
C PHE A 150 -3.75 -5.01 -9.77
N HIS A 151 -2.93 -4.26 -9.02
CA HIS A 151 -1.47 -4.32 -9.07
C HIS A 151 -0.88 -4.32 -7.67
N ASN A 152 0.20 -5.06 -7.49
CA ASN A 152 1.01 -5.02 -6.28
C ASN A 152 2.48 -4.92 -6.66
N THR A 153 3.16 -3.92 -6.14
CA THR A 153 4.58 -3.67 -6.46
C THR A 153 5.53 -4.67 -5.79
N GLY A 154 5.01 -5.51 -4.89
CA GLY A 154 5.86 -6.37 -4.08
C GLY A 154 6.53 -5.62 -2.95
N SER A 155 7.77 -5.97 -2.65
CA SER A 155 8.51 -5.39 -1.54
C SER A 155 10.00 -5.30 -1.83
N GLY A 156 10.64 -4.20 -1.40
CA GLY A 156 12.09 -4.02 -1.42
C GLY A 156 12.84 -4.84 -0.37
N ILE A 157 12.17 -5.75 0.35
CA ILE A 157 12.80 -6.64 1.33
C ILE A 157 13.64 -7.68 0.57
N ARG A 158 14.81 -8.02 1.13
CA ARG A 158 15.72 -9.00 0.54
C ARG A 158 15.00 -10.33 0.30
N GLY A 159 15.16 -10.90 -0.89
CA GLY A 159 14.52 -12.17 -1.29
C GLY A 159 13.10 -12.05 -1.80
N MET A 160 12.50 -10.86 -1.73
CA MET A 160 11.19 -10.55 -2.33
C MET A 160 11.35 -9.87 -3.68
N GLU A 161 10.34 -9.99 -4.52
CA GLU A 161 10.29 -9.30 -5.80
C GLU A 161 9.75 -7.87 -5.60
N PHE A 162 10.42 -6.90 -6.23
CA PHE A 162 9.96 -5.52 -6.28
C PHE A 162 9.82 -5.06 -7.73
N LEU A 163 8.61 -4.69 -8.12
CA LEU A 163 8.28 -4.19 -9.46
C LEU A 163 7.82 -2.73 -9.34
N PRO A 164 8.73 -1.76 -9.55
CA PRO A 164 8.30 -0.37 -9.65
C PRO A 164 7.43 -0.21 -10.89
N LEU A 165 6.24 0.35 -10.70
CA LEU A 165 5.28 0.56 -11.77
C LEU A 165 5.43 1.99 -12.30
N ASN A 166 5.49 2.13 -13.61
CA ASN A 166 5.51 3.43 -14.28
C ASN A 166 4.29 3.53 -15.19
N PHE A 167 3.56 4.64 -15.13
CA PHE A 167 2.40 4.90 -15.96
C PHE A 167 2.29 6.39 -16.23
N SER A 168 1.70 6.74 -17.37
CA SER A 168 1.39 8.11 -17.75
C SER A 168 -0.09 8.38 -17.52
N ILE A 169 -0.39 9.44 -16.81
CA ILE A 169 -1.77 9.95 -16.70
C ILE A 169 -2.00 10.77 -17.97
N ASN A 170 -2.78 10.23 -18.90
CA ASN A 170 -3.24 11.02 -20.04
C ASN A 170 -4.29 11.98 -19.51
N SER A 171 -3.93 13.26 -19.38
CA SER A 171 -4.92 14.32 -19.23
C SER A 171 -5.82 14.27 -20.47
N SER A 172 -7.07 13.85 -20.31
CA SER A 172 -8.06 13.95 -21.37
C SER A 172 -8.07 15.40 -21.88
N PRO A 173 -7.98 15.66 -23.19
CA PRO A 173 -8.11 17.02 -23.71
C PRO A 173 -9.48 17.53 -23.24
N ASN A 174 -9.48 18.64 -22.51
CA ASN A 174 -10.67 19.37 -22.15
C ASN A 174 -11.54 19.51 -23.41
N ASN A 175 -12.66 18.80 -23.45
CA ASN A 175 -13.75 19.14 -24.37
C ASN A 175 -14.24 20.54 -23.96
N LYS A 176 -13.85 21.52 -24.76
CA LYS A 176 -14.43 22.86 -24.75
C LYS A 176 -15.86 22.80 -25.28
#